data_ecb46184fc0b17beeced810ec2449479
#
_entry.id   ecb46184fc0b17beeced810ec2449479
#
_cell.length_a   1.000
_cell.length_b   1.000
_cell.length_c   1.000
_cell.angle_alpha   90.00
_cell.angle_beta   90.00
_cell.angle_gamma   90.00
#
_symmetry.space_group_name_H-M   'P 1'
#
loop_
_entity.id
_entity.type
_entity.pdbx_description
1 polymer ?
#
loop_
_entity_poly.entity_id
_entity_poly.type
_entity_poly.pdbx_seq_one_letter_code
_entity_poly.pdbx_strand_id
1 'polypeptide(L)'
;MTGRLGVWFMRVLAHVPLPALRALGWCLGQLLYVLAVPRRKVALRNLALCFPKATVAQRSRWARETFVVFCQTWLDRSWLWFAPREVVQRRVRLQGALNELEGDTPTIIFAPHFYGMDAGGTALTLHTPRAFTSIFSTHPDPAVDAWFLAGRQRFGDVRMLNRADGVKPIISNLRKGGLLYLLSDMDFGPGESIFVPFYGIPTATVPSLPRFARLGR
;
A
#
# COMPACT_ATOMS: atom_id res chain seq x y z
N MET A 1 -20.56 8.20 12.60
CA MET A 1 -21.58 7.40 11.86
C MET A 1 -21.13 7.05 10.44
N THR A 2 -20.55 7.95 9.71
CA THR A 2 -20.10 7.73 8.30
C THR A 2 -19.10 6.59 8.11
N GLY A 3 -18.08 6.48 8.98
CA GLY A 3 -17.07 5.42 8.87
C GLY A 3 -17.64 4.01 9.06
N ARG A 4 -18.52 3.80 10.02
CA ARG A 4 -19.18 2.50 10.23
C ARG A 4 -20.03 2.05 9.04
N LEU A 5 -20.76 3.00 8.44
CA LEU A 5 -21.55 2.72 7.22
C LEU A 5 -20.63 2.34 6.04
N GLY A 6 -19.51 3.07 5.87
CA GLY A 6 -18.50 2.74 4.86
C GLY A 6 -17.91 1.35 5.03
N VAL A 7 -17.53 0.98 6.26
CA VAL A 7 -17.02 -0.37 6.57
C VAL A 7 -18.07 -1.45 6.31
N TRP A 8 -19.32 -1.21 6.71
CA TRP A 8 -20.45 -2.12 6.41
C TRP A 8 -20.62 -2.31 4.89
N PHE A 9 -20.58 -1.22 4.14
CA PHE A 9 -20.67 -1.26 2.68
C PHE A 9 -19.53 -2.10 2.06
N MET A 10 -18.30 -1.93 2.54
CA MET A 10 -17.16 -2.74 2.09
C MET A 10 -17.35 -4.22 2.41
N ARG A 11 -18.00 -4.57 3.53
CA ARG A 11 -18.35 -5.96 3.86
C ARG A 11 -19.36 -6.54 2.87
N VAL A 12 -20.36 -5.77 2.47
CA VAL A 12 -21.33 -6.20 1.45
C VAL A 12 -20.65 -6.41 0.10
N LEU A 13 -19.76 -5.50 -0.30
CA LEU A 13 -19.01 -5.60 -1.55
C LEU A 13 -18.08 -6.83 -1.61
N ALA A 14 -17.71 -7.42 -0.47
CA ALA A 14 -16.90 -8.65 -0.45
C ALA A 14 -17.59 -9.85 -1.13
N HIS A 15 -18.91 -9.83 -1.22
CA HIS A 15 -19.74 -10.86 -1.87
C HIS A 15 -19.92 -10.61 -3.37
N VAL A 16 -19.53 -9.45 -3.88
CA VAL A 16 -19.69 -9.09 -5.29
C VAL A 16 -18.61 -9.80 -6.13
N PRO A 17 -18.96 -10.39 -7.28
CA PRO A 17 -17.98 -10.98 -8.20
C PRO A 17 -16.90 -9.98 -8.62
N LEU A 18 -15.66 -10.46 -8.75
CA LEU A 18 -14.51 -9.59 -9.06
C LEU A 18 -14.70 -8.77 -10.35
N PRO A 19 -15.23 -9.31 -11.46
CA PRO A 19 -15.48 -8.51 -12.66
C PRO A 19 -16.45 -7.34 -12.42
N ALA A 20 -17.47 -7.54 -11.61
CA ALA A 20 -18.42 -6.47 -11.27
C ALA A 20 -17.77 -5.39 -10.37
N LEU A 21 -16.90 -5.79 -9.41
CA LEU A 21 -16.10 -4.83 -8.64
C LEU A 21 -15.14 -4.04 -9.55
N ARG A 22 -14.54 -4.69 -10.55
CA ARG A 22 -13.68 -4.01 -11.53
C ARG A 22 -14.47 -2.99 -12.36
N ALA A 23 -15.66 -3.35 -12.82
CA ALA A 23 -16.55 -2.43 -13.55
C ALA A 23 -16.97 -1.25 -12.67
N LEU A 24 -17.39 -1.51 -11.42
CA LEU A 24 -17.72 -0.46 -10.44
C LEU A 24 -16.52 0.46 -10.21
N GLY A 25 -15.33 -0.09 -9.96
CA GLY A 25 -14.10 0.68 -9.77
C GLY A 25 -13.72 1.50 -11.01
N TRP A 26 -13.97 0.98 -12.20
CA TRP A 26 -13.78 1.71 -13.44
C TRP A 26 -14.73 2.92 -13.52
N CYS A 27 -16.03 2.72 -13.30
CA CYS A 27 -17.04 3.80 -13.30
C CYS A 27 -16.67 4.88 -12.25
N LEU A 28 -16.37 4.48 -11.04
CA LEU A 28 -15.97 5.41 -9.97
C LEU A 28 -14.67 6.15 -10.33
N GLY A 29 -13.72 5.49 -10.94
CA GLY A 29 -12.47 6.10 -11.39
C GLY A 29 -12.68 7.14 -12.48
N GLN A 30 -13.56 6.87 -13.46
CA GLN A 30 -13.94 7.86 -14.48
C GLN A 30 -14.62 9.08 -13.84
N LEU A 31 -15.56 8.85 -12.93
CA LEU A 31 -16.25 9.92 -12.22
C LEU A 31 -15.27 10.75 -11.39
N LEU A 32 -14.40 10.10 -10.62
CA LEU A 32 -13.40 10.76 -9.79
C LEU A 32 -12.39 11.58 -10.63
N TYR A 33 -11.99 11.06 -11.81
CA TYR A 33 -11.14 11.80 -12.75
C TYR A 33 -11.76 13.12 -13.20
N VAL A 34 -13.08 13.15 -13.39
CA VAL A 34 -13.82 14.38 -13.76
C VAL A 34 -13.94 15.32 -12.57
N LEU A 35 -14.36 14.81 -11.42
CA LEU A 35 -14.71 15.62 -10.24
C LEU A 35 -13.50 16.10 -9.44
N ALA A 36 -12.46 15.27 -9.29
CA ALA A 36 -11.30 15.61 -8.47
C ALA A 36 -10.24 16.43 -9.23
N VAL A 37 -10.65 17.60 -9.73
CA VAL A 37 -9.81 18.49 -10.55
C VAL A 37 -8.43 18.79 -9.94
N PRO A 38 -8.29 19.12 -8.62
CA PRO A 38 -6.98 19.35 -8.03
C PRO A 38 -6.07 18.13 -8.11
N ARG A 39 -6.57 16.93 -7.81
CA ARG A 39 -5.79 15.68 -7.87
C ARG A 39 -5.39 15.33 -9.29
N ARG A 40 -6.28 15.54 -10.26
CA ARG A 40 -5.98 15.38 -11.68
C ARG A 40 -4.86 16.29 -12.15
N LYS A 41 -4.88 17.56 -11.75
CA LYS A 41 -3.80 18.52 -12.08
C LYS A 41 -2.44 18.03 -11.53
N VAL A 42 -2.40 17.55 -10.29
CA VAL A 42 -1.17 16.98 -9.68
C VAL A 42 -0.70 15.77 -10.48
N ALA A 43 -1.58 14.81 -10.79
CA ALA A 43 -1.22 13.63 -11.58
C ALA A 43 -0.65 13.99 -12.96
N LEU A 44 -1.30 14.91 -13.68
CA LEU A 44 -0.83 15.38 -15.00
C LEU A 44 0.52 16.11 -14.89
N ARG A 45 0.74 16.90 -13.85
CA ARG A 45 2.02 17.58 -13.60
C ARG A 45 3.13 16.58 -13.34
N ASN A 46 2.91 15.59 -12.47
CA ASN A 46 3.90 14.55 -12.17
C ASN A 46 4.22 13.72 -13.41
N LEU A 47 3.22 13.35 -14.20
CA LEU A 47 3.44 12.64 -15.47
C LEU A 47 4.22 13.48 -16.48
N ALA A 48 4.01 14.81 -16.52
CA ALA A 48 4.79 15.68 -17.39
C ALA A 48 6.26 15.78 -16.97
N LEU A 49 6.53 15.77 -15.67
CA LEU A 49 7.90 15.76 -15.14
C LEU A 49 8.60 14.42 -15.41
N CYS A 50 7.95 13.30 -15.06
CA CYS A 50 8.56 11.98 -15.19
C CYS A 50 8.67 11.50 -16.66
N PHE A 51 7.74 11.92 -17.53
CA PHE A 51 7.65 11.50 -18.92
C PHE A 51 7.56 12.70 -19.88
N PRO A 52 8.63 13.52 -19.97
CA PRO A 52 8.59 14.77 -20.77
C PRO A 52 8.38 14.51 -22.27
N LYS A 53 8.83 13.35 -22.78
CA LYS A 53 8.69 12.96 -24.20
C LYS A 53 7.30 12.40 -24.54
N ALA A 54 6.45 12.07 -23.54
CA ALA A 54 5.11 11.57 -23.81
C ALA A 54 4.20 12.70 -24.30
N THR A 55 3.27 12.38 -25.20
CA THR A 55 2.27 13.35 -25.70
C THR A 55 1.27 13.71 -24.59
N VAL A 56 0.58 14.84 -24.77
CA VAL A 56 -0.50 15.25 -23.86
C VAL A 56 -1.60 14.18 -23.79
N ALA A 57 -1.93 13.56 -24.93
CA ALA A 57 -2.94 12.49 -24.98
C ALA A 57 -2.51 11.25 -24.18
N GLN A 58 -1.25 10.83 -24.30
CA GLN A 58 -0.70 9.71 -23.51
C GLN A 58 -0.76 10.00 -22.02
N ARG A 59 -0.28 11.16 -21.59
CA ARG A 59 -0.32 11.57 -20.17
C ARG A 59 -1.74 11.65 -19.64
N SER A 60 -2.69 12.18 -20.41
CA SER A 60 -4.11 12.25 -20.03
C SER A 60 -4.72 10.85 -19.88
N ARG A 61 -4.38 9.90 -20.78
CA ARG A 61 -4.80 8.51 -20.66
C ARG A 61 -4.25 7.87 -19.38
N TRP A 62 -2.94 7.99 -19.13
CA TRP A 62 -2.31 7.43 -17.92
C TRP A 62 -2.87 8.05 -16.64
N ALA A 63 -3.11 9.36 -16.62
CA ALA A 63 -3.76 10.00 -15.49
C ALA A 63 -5.15 9.40 -15.22
N ARG A 64 -5.95 9.18 -16.27
CA ARG A 64 -7.27 8.56 -16.15
C ARG A 64 -7.17 7.12 -15.64
N GLU A 65 -6.27 6.32 -16.18
CA GLU A 65 -5.98 4.95 -15.73
C GLU A 65 -5.59 4.91 -14.25
N THR A 66 -4.78 5.88 -13.79
CA THR A 66 -4.40 6.06 -12.38
C THR A 66 -5.62 6.16 -11.47
N PHE A 67 -6.62 6.98 -11.83
CA PHE A 67 -7.86 7.11 -11.05
C PHE A 67 -8.69 5.82 -11.05
N VAL A 68 -8.73 5.12 -12.17
CA VAL A 68 -9.42 3.82 -12.28
C VAL A 68 -8.76 2.79 -11.36
N VAL A 69 -7.44 2.63 -11.47
CA VAL A 69 -6.68 1.69 -10.62
C VAL A 69 -6.81 2.06 -9.14
N PHE A 70 -6.74 3.34 -8.79
CA PHE A 70 -6.99 3.80 -7.43
C PHE A 70 -8.35 3.33 -6.90
N CYS A 71 -9.43 3.55 -7.63
CA CYS A 71 -10.76 3.11 -7.21
C CYS A 71 -10.87 1.59 -7.12
N GLN A 72 -10.31 0.85 -8.08
CA GLN A 72 -10.32 -0.60 -8.08
C GLN A 72 -9.56 -1.17 -6.88
N THR A 73 -8.37 -0.67 -6.58
CA THR A 73 -7.58 -1.12 -5.43
C THR A 73 -8.17 -0.68 -4.09
N TRP A 74 -8.90 0.43 -4.06
CA TRP A 74 -9.69 0.79 -2.89
C TRP A 74 -10.79 -0.22 -2.62
N LEU A 75 -11.55 -0.61 -3.65
CA LEU A 75 -12.61 -1.60 -3.54
C LEU A 75 -12.08 -3.01 -3.24
N ASP A 76 -10.84 -3.33 -3.63
CA ASP A 76 -10.23 -4.63 -3.33
C ASP A 76 -10.15 -4.94 -1.84
N ARG A 77 -10.05 -3.91 -0.98
CA ARG A 77 -10.08 -4.10 0.47
C ARG A 77 -11.35 -4.80 0.96
N SER A 78 -12.45 -4.75 0.18
CA SER A 78 -13.66 -5.49 0.50
C SER A 78 -13.41 -6.99 0.59
N TRP A 79 -12.92 -7.60 -0.47
CA TRP A 79 -12.66 -9.03 -0.50
C TRP A 79 -11.33 -9.43 0.16
N LEU A 80 -10.30 -8.60 0.09
CA LEU A 80 -9.03 -8.83 0.81
C LEU A 80 -9.26 -9.02 2.31
N TRP A 81 -10.16 -8.22 2.89
CA TRP A 81 -10.32 -8.14 4.34
C TRP A 81 -11.59 -8.81 4.89
N PHE A 82 -12.54 -9.20 4.02
CA PHE A 82 -13.78 -9.84 4.46
C PHE A 82 -14.06 -11.21 3.82
N ALA A 83 -13.52 -11.50 2.61
CA ALA A 83 -13.79 -12.76 1.95
C ALA A 83 -13.08 -13.94 2.66
N PRO A 84 -13.53 -15.21 2.49
CA PRO A 84 -12.83 -16.38 3.01
C PRO A 84 -11.37 -16.45 2.55
N ARG A 85 -10.49 -17.06 3.37
CA ARG A 85 -9.05 -17.20 3.10
C ARG A 85 -8.78 -17.79 1.71
N GLU A 86 -9.53 -18.81 1.34
CA GLU A 86 -9.40 -19.54 0.07
C GLU A 86 -9.72 -18.65 -1.13
N VAL A 87 -10.66 -17.71 -0.98
CA VAL A 87 -10.97 -16.71 -2.01
C VAL A 87 -9.81 -15.75 -2.21
N VAL A 88 -9.22 -15.28 -1.10
CA VAL A 88 -8.06 -14.38 -1.16
C VAL A 88 -6.87 -15.11 -1.79
N GLN A 89 -6.55 -16.33 -1.35
CA GLN A 89 -5.45 -17.14 -1.90
C GLN A 89 -5.57 -17.40 -3.40
N ARG A 90 -6.79 -17.60 -3.91
CA ARG A 90 -7.00 -17.78 -5.36
C ARG A 90 -6.80 -16.49 -6.16
N ARG A 91 -7.04 -15.33 -5.56
CA ARG A 91 -6.98 -14.02 -6.23
C ARG A 91 -5.63 -13.34 -6.18
N VAL A 92 -4.82 -13.65 -5.15
CA VAL A 92 -3.47 -13.07 -5.00
C VAL A 92 -2.42 -14.16 -5.16
N ARG A 93 -1.36 -13.85 -5.93
CA ARG A 93 -0.22 -14.74 -6.13
C ARG A 93 1.06 -13.95 -5.98
N LEU A 94 1.99 -14.48 -5.19
CA LEU A 94 3.35 -13.97 -5.11
C LEU A 94 4.19 -14.58 -6.23
N GLN A 95 5.09 -13.77 -6.78
CA GLN A 95 6.08 -14.18 -7.77
C GLN A 95 7.39 -13.43 -7.52
N GLY A 96 8.50 -14.03 -7.89
CA GLY A 96 9.83 -13.46 -7.74
C GLY A 96 10.71 -14.24 -6.77
N ALA A 97 11.60 -13.56 -6.08
CA ALA A 97 12.58 -14.16 -5.17
C ALA A 97 11.95 -14.57 -3.82
N LEU A 98 11.02 -15.53 -3.84
CA LEU A 98 10.29 -15.94 -2.64
C LEU A 98 11.16 -16.67 -1.63
N ASN A 99 12.27 -17.28 -2.06
CA ASN A 99 13.30 -17.87 -1.22
C ASN A 99 13.90 -16.85 -0.21
N GLU A 100 13.91 -15.57 -0.55
CA GLU A 100 14.36 -14.50 0.36
C GLU A 100 13.41 -14.28 1.56
N LEU A 101 12.21 -14.84 1.51
CA LEU A 101 11.23 -14.79 2.60
C LEU A 101 11.33 -16.01 3.53
N GLU A 102 12.14 -16.99 3.17
CA GLU A 102 12.36 -18.21 3.95
C GLU A 102 13.42 -18.00 5.04
N GLY A 103 13.46 -18.93 6.00
CA GLY A 103 14.43 -18.90 7.09
C GLY A 103 14.19 -17.76 8.09
N ASP A 104 15.25 -17.33 8.76
CA ASP A 104 15.25 -16.36 9.87
C ASP A 104 16.17 -15.15 9.63
N THR A 105 16.71 -15.00 8.45
CA THR A 105 17.56 -13.85 8.10
C THR A 105 16.74 -12.55 8.21
N PRO A 106 17.18 -11.54 9.00
CA PRO A 106 16.51 -10.24 9.08
C PRO A 106 16.28 -9.65 7.69
N THR A 107 15.02 -9.42 7.30
CA THR A 107 14.70 -9.02 5.94
C THR A 107 13.82 -7.77 5.93
N ILE A 108 14.18 -6.80 5.08
CA ILE A 108 13.35 -5.63 4.83
C ILE A 108 12.78 -5.72 3.42
N ILE A 109 11.47 -5.72 3.33
CA ILE A 109 10.74 -5.66 2.07
C ILE A 109 10.45 -4.19 1.78
N PHE A 110 11.21 -3.62 0.85
CA PHE A 110 10.96 -2.26 0.38
C PHE A 110 9.72 -2.27 -0.52
N ALA A 111 8.66 -1.64 -0.05
CA ALA A 111 7.37 -1.58 -0.73
C ALA A 111 7.00 -0.10 -0.98
N PRO A 112 7.39 0.48 -2.11
CA PRO A 112 6.94 1.82 -2.49
C PRO A 112 5.41 1.92 -2.54
N HIS A 113 4.86 3.13 -2.42
CA HIS A 113 3.40 3.38 -2.44
C HIS A 113 2.79 3.13 -3.84
N PHE A 114 2.97 1.91 -4.35
CA PHE A 114 2.25 1.46 -5.54
C PHE A 114 0.79 1.13 -5.21
N TYR A 115 -0.06 1.21 -6.22
CA TYR A 115 -1.41 0.70 -6.08
C TYR A 115 -1.38 -0.80 -5.78
N GLY A 116 -2.30 -1.23 -4.88
CA GLY A 116 -2.35 -2.63 -4.46
C GLY A 116 -1.41 -3.02 -3.32
N MET A 117 -0.77 -2.07 -2.63
CA MET A 117 0.12 -2.40 -1.50
C MET A 117 -0.56 -3.22 -0.39
N ASP A 118 -1.86 -3.03 -0.13
CA ASP A 118 -2.61 -3.86 0.82
C ASP A 118 -2.81 -5.29 0.29
N ALA A 119 -2.95 -5.48 -1.03
CA ALA A 119 -2.97 -6.80 -1.65
C ALA A 119 -1.60 -7.49 -1.55
N GLY A 120 -0.50 -6.73 -1.79
CA GLY A 120 0.86 -7.21 -1.62
C GLY A 120 1.16 -7.64 -0.18
N GLY A 121 0.83 -6.80 0.81
CA GLY A 121 0.97 -7.12 2.23
C GLY A 121 0.15 -8.36 2.62
N THR A 122 -1.09 -8.45 2.16
CA THR A 122 -1.96 -9.62 2.40
C THR A 122 -1.37 -10.89 1.78
N ALA A 123 -0.85 -10.83 0.55
CA ALA A 123 -0.24 -11.97 -0.12
C ALA A 123 1.01 -12.46 0.63
N LEU A 124 1.87 -11.54 1.07
CA LEU A 124 3.06 -11.84 1.86
C LEU A 124 2.70 -12.53 3.18
N THR A 125 1.76 -11.98 3.94
CA THR A 125 1.34 -12.53 5.24
C THR A 125 0.58 -13.87 5.12
N LEU A 126 0.03 -14.18 3.95
CA LEU A 126 -0.52 -15.49 3.63
C LEU A 126 0.55 -16.52 3.27
N HIS A 127 1.68 -16.08 2.72
CA HIS A 127 2.74 -16.95 2.19
C HIS A 127 3.74 -17.40 3.26
N THR A 128 4.13 -16.53 4.19
CA THR A 128 5.17 -16.84 5.18
C THR A 128 4.64 -16.79 6.61
N PRO A 129 5.07 -17.71 7.48
CA PRO A 129 4.75 -17.69 8.90
C PRO A 129 5.61 -16.72 9.72
N ARG A 130 6.60 -16.05 9.10
CA ARG A 130 7.50 -15.11 9.80
C ARG A 130 6.74 -13.92 10.36
N ALA A 131 7.18 -13.41 11.50
CA ALA A 131 6.60 -12.21 12.10
C ALA A 131 6.85 -10.97 11.24
N PHE A 132 5.79 -10.23 10.93
CA PHE A 132 5.83 -8.98 10.18
C PHE A 132 5.69 -7.76 11.07
N THR A 133 6.46 -6.73 10.79
CA THR A 133 6.18 -5.37 11.25
C THR A 133 5.95 -4.45 10.06
N SER A 134 5.08 -3.47 10.24
CA SER A 134 4.94 -2.34 9.31
C SER A 134 4.56 -1.09 10.09
N ILE A 135 4.81 0.07 9.50
CA ILE A 135 4.51 1.37 10.08
C ILE A 135 3.22 1.89 9.45
N PHE A 136 2.32 2.42 10.26
CA PHE A 136 1.10 3.02 9.79
C PHE A 136 0.86 4.40 10.42
N SER A 137 -0.02 5.17 9.79
CA SER A 137 -0.55 6.41 10.36
C SER A 137 -2.01 6.20 10.72
N THR A 138 -2.40 6.62 11.91
CA THR A 138 -3.77 6.51 12.42
C THR A 138 -4.74 7.30 11.53
N HIS A 139 -5.87 6.68 11.21
CA HIS A 139 -6.93 7.35 10.46
C HIS A 139 -7.82 8.17 11.40
N PRO A 140 -8.26 9.40 11.01
CA PRO A 140 -9.08 10.26 11.88
C PRO A 140 -10.41 9.63 12.32
N ASP A 141 -11.06 8.82 11.48
CA ASP A 141 -12.29 8.10 11.88
C ASP A 141 -11.90 6.77 12.55
N PRO A 142 -12.26 6.55 13.83
CA PRO A 142 -11.85 5.36 14.58
C PRO A 142 -12.40 4.04 14.00
N ALA A 143 -13.57 4.06 13.34
CA ALA A 143 -14.13 2.85 12.73
C ALA A 143 -13.35 2.45 11.47
N VAL A 144 -12.90 3.42 10.70
CA VAL A 144 -12.04 3.19 9.53
C VAL A 144 -10.66 2.76 9.97
N ASP A 145 -10.09 3.38 11.01
CA ASP A 145 -8.79 3.01 11.56
C ASP A 145 -8.77 1.55 12.04
N ALA A 146 -9.75 1.17 12.85
CA ALA A 146 -9.91 -0.21 13.33
C ALA A 146 -10.07 -1.20 12.16
N TRP A 147 -10.80 -0.81 11.11
CA TRP A 147 -10.97 -1.65 9.91
C TRP A 147 -9.66 -1.84 9.14
N PHE A 148 -8.86 -0.77 8.97
CA PHE A 148 -7.53 -0.87 8.35
C PHE A 148 -6.60 -1.79 9.14
N LEU A 149 -6.54 -1.61 10.47
CA LEU A 149 -5.70 -2.43 11.33
C LEU A 149 -6.12 -3.90 11.29
N ALA A 150 -7.41 -4.18 11.49
CA ALA A 150 -7.94 -5.55 11.43
C ALA A 150 -7.69 -6.21 10.06
N GLY A 151 -7.83 -5.47 8.97
CA GLY A 151 -7.59 -5.96 7.62
C GLY A 151 -6.12 -6.32 7.37
N ARG A 152 -5.20 -5.46 7.79
CA ARG A 152 -3.76 -5.66 7.62
C ARG A 152 -3.18 -6.75 8.53
N GLN A 153 -3.79 -6.96 9.70
CA GLN A 153 -3.42 -7.98 10.68
C GLN A 153 -4.18 -9.29 10.52
N ARG A 154 -4.97 -9.42 9.44
CA ARG A 154 -5.89 -10.54 9.28
C ARG A 154 -5.19 -11.89 9.13
N PHE A 155 -4.03 -11.94 8.51
CA PHE A 155 -3.30 -13.16 8.23
C PHE A 155 -1.87 -13.08 8.77
N GLY A 156 -1.38 -14.19 9.32
CA GLY A 156 -0.03 -14.28 9.85
C GLY A 156 0.15 -13.51 11.17
N ASP A 157 1.41 -13.44 11.61
CA ASP A 157 1.84 -12.66 12.78
C ASP A 157 2.25 -11.26 12.32
N VAL A 158 1.30 -10.31 12.34
CA VAL A 158 1.50 -8.94 11.84
C VAL A 158 1.37 -7.93 12.97
N ARG A 159 2.41 -7.16 13.20
CA ARG A 159 2.40 -6.04 14.13
C ARG A 159 2.43 -4.71 13.37
N MET A 160 1.34 -3.99 13.41
CA MET A 160 1.24 -2.63 12.90
C MET A 160 1.68 -1.65 13.98
N LEU A 161 2.70 -0.84 13.70
CA LEU A 161 3.28 0.11 14.63
C LEU A 161 2.94 1.53 14.19
N ASN A 162 2.51 2.36 15.13
CA ASN A 162 2.38 3.79 14.87
C ASN A 162 3.79 4.42 14.86
N ARG A 163 3.96 5.46 14.08
CA ARG A 163 5.23 6.20 14.05
C ARG A 163 5.67 6.70 15.44
N ALA A 164 4.72 7.03 16.29
CA ALA A 164 4.97 7.48 17.67
C ALA A 164 5.52 6.37 18.59
N ASP A 165 5.33 5.09 18.24
CA ASP A 165 5.83 3.94 19.03
C ASP A 165 7.36 3.81 18.97
N GLY A 166 8.01 4.59 18.12
CA GLY A 166 9.46 4.59 17.93
C GLY A 166 9.97 3.38 17.15
N VAL A 167 11.29 3.30 17.03
CA VAL A 167 11.96 2.28 16.17
C VAL A 167 12.33 0.99 16.89
N LYS A 168 12.36 0.99 18.23
CA LYS A 168 12.80 -0.17 19.03
C LYS A 168 12.06 -1.47 18.73
N PRO A 169 10.70 -1.47 18.64
CA PRO A 169 9.97 -2.70 18.32
C PRO A 169 10.29 -3.27 16.94
N ILE A 170 10.54 -2.41 15.96
CA ILE A 170 10.94 -2.80 14.59
C ILE A 170 12.30 -3.49 14.61
N ILE A 171 13.28 -2.86 15.26
CA ILE A 171 14.64 -3.39 15.38
C ILE A 171 14.62 -4.73 16.11
N SER A 172 13.85 -4.83 17.20
CA SER A 172 13.69 -6.08 17.95
C SER A 172 13.12 -7.20 17.10
N ASN A 173 12.11 -6.90 16.26
CA ASN A 173 11.53 -7.90 15.35
C ASN A 173 12.54 -8.36 14.29
N LEU A 174 13.23 -7.42 13.66
CA LEU A 174 14.26 -7.74 12.65
C LEU A 174 15.35 -8.65 13.24
N ARG A 175 15.93 -8.29 14.39
CA ARG A 175 16.98 -9.09 15.07
C ARG A 175 16.56 -10.49 15.48
N LYS A 176 15.25 -10.75 15.56
CA LYS A 176 14.68 -12.08 15.80
C LYS A 176 14.34 -12.83 14.51
N GLY A 177 14.86 -12.37 13.38
CA GLY A 177 14.56 -12.96 12.08
C GLY A 177 13.21 -12.57 11.48
N GLY A 178 12.55 -11.53 11.99
CA GLY A 178 11.29 -11.04 11.44
C GLY A 178 11.46 -10.25 10.15
N LEU A 179 10.32 -9.90 9.55
CA LEU A 179 10.22 -9.11 8.33
C LEU A 179 9.75 -7.68 8.63
N LEU A 180 10.30 -6.71 7.94
CA LEU A 180 9.80 -5.33 7.94
C LEU A 180 9.24 -4.99 6.56
N TYR A 181 7.94 -4.71 6.47
CA TYR A 181 7.30 -4.17 5.27
C TYR A 181 7.38 -2.64 5.34
N LEU A 182 8.29 -2.06 4.56
CA LEU A 182 8.71 -0.67 4.70
C LEU A 182 8.34 0.16 3.48
N LEU A 183 7.56 1.23 3.71
CA LEU A 183 7.16 2.24 2.73
C LEU A 183 7.94 3.53 3.02
N SER A 184 9.15 3.66 2.45
CA SER A 184 10.06 4.78 2.72
C SER A 184 10.17 5.80 1.58
N ASP A 185 9.28 5.75 0.61
CA ASP A 185 9.18 6.67 -0.53
C ASP A 185 8.33 7.92 -0.24
N MET A 186 8.29 8.35 1.01
CA MET A 186 7.53 9.51 1.48
C MET A 186 8.42 10.74 1.65
N ASP A 187 7.82 11.91 1.48
CA ASP A 187 8.39 13.20 1.85
C ASP A 187 7.88 13.61 3.25
N PHE A 188 8.79 13.75 4.20
CA PHE A 188 8.51 14.27 5.55
C PHE A 188 9.16 15.64 5.78
N GLY A 189 9.47 16.34 4.70
CA GLY A 189 10.09 17.66 4.74
C GLY A 189 11.63 17.64 4.79
N PRO A 190 12.26 18.81 4.68
CA PRO A 190 13.71 18.94 4.46
C PRO A 190 14.57 18.40 5.60
N GLY A 191 14.06 18.37 6.83
CA GLY A 191 14.80 17.87 8.00
C GLY A 191 14.84 16.33 8.10
N GLU A 192 13.95 15.63 7.40
CA GLU A 192 13.82 14.17 7.51
C GLU A 192 14.01 13.44 6.18
N SER A 193 14.23 14.14 5.08
CA SER A 193 14.34 13.57 3.74
C SER A 193 15.71 13.82 3.13
N ILE A 194 16.11 12.90 2.26
CA ILE A 194 17.20 13.09 1.28
C ILE A 194 16.60 13.17 -0.11
N PHE A 195 17.32 13.77 -1.05
CA PHE A 195 16.90 13.79 -2.45
C PHE A 195 17.51 12.63 -3.22
N VAL A 196 16.64 11.81 -3.82
CA VAL A 196 17.05 10.71 -4.70
C VAL A 196 16.42 10.89 -6.08
N PRO A 197 17.07 10.47 -7.17
CA PRO A 197 16.48 10.61 -8.50
C PRO A 197 15.32 9.63 -8.69
N PHE A 198 14.14 10.16 -9.04
CA PHE A 198 12.98 9.39 -9.47
C PHE A 198 12.61 9.84 -10.89
N TYR A 199 12.77 8.96 -11.87
CA TYR A 199 12.69 9.33 -13.30
C TYR A 199 13.59 10.52 -13.69
N GLY A 200 14.77 10.62 -13.07
CA GLY A 200 15.71 11.73 -13.29
C GLY A 200 15.37 13.02 -12.54
N ILE A 201 14.28 13.07 -11.78
CA ILE A 201 13.85 14.22 -10.98
C ILE A 201 14.26 14.02 -9.52
N PRO A 202 15.01 14.93 -8.90
CA PRO A 202 15.31 14.87 -7.47
C PRO A 202 14.02 14.87 -6.64
N THR A 203 13.79 13.78 -5.92
CA THR A 203 12.56 13.56 -5.15
C THR A 203 12.90 13.33 -3.69
N ALA A 204 12.23 14.05 -2.81
CA ALA A 204 12.40 13.90 -1.36
C ALA A 204 11.96 12.49 -0.91
N THR A 205 12.84 11.82 -0.17
CA THR A 205 12.65 10.42 0.24
C THR A 205 13.22 10.22 1.65
N VAL A 206 12.46 9.53 2.50
CA VAL A 206 12.90 9.25 3.87
C VAL A 206 14.00 8.20 3.87
N PRO A 207 15.19 8.45 4.47
CA PRO A 207 16.30 7.51 4.51
C PRO A 207 16.14 6.44 5.58
N SER A 208 14.93 5.90 5.76
CA SER A 208 14.65 4.89 6.79
C SER A 208 15.14 3.49 6.40
N LEU A 209 15.13 3.15 5.12
CA LEU A 209 15.60 1.83 4.64
C LEU A 209 17.04 1.52 5.08
N PRO A 210 18.08 2.32 4.76
CA PRO A 210 19.44 2.04 5.20
C PRO A 210 19.61 2.11 6.72
N ARG A 211 18.81 2.93 7.41
CA ARG A 211 18.84 2.99 8.89
C ARG A 211 18.35 1.67 9.49
N PHE A 212 17.22 1.13 9.06
CA PHE A 212 16.71 -0.15 9.56
C PHE A 212 17.60 -1.32 9.15
N ALA A 213 18.13 -1.34 7.92
CA ALA A 213 19.07 -2.36 7.48
C ALA A 213 20.33 -2.44 8.35
N ARG A 214 20.87 -1.29 8.77
CA ARG A 214 22.03 -1.23 9.67
C ARG A 214 21.72 -1.61 11.11
N LEU A 215 20.55 -1.21 11.63
CA LEU A 215 20.19 -1.42 13.04
C LEU A 215 19.56 -2.80 13.29
N GLY A 216 18.99 -3.41 12.26
CA GLY A 216 18.32 -4.71 12.34
C GLY A 216 19.25 -5.93 12.21
N ARG A 217 20.53 -5.72 11.96
CA ARG A 217 21.56 -6.77 11.92
C ARG A 217 21.85 -7.35 13.29
#